data_5ada4ff3f585deeefba754d3c6bced56
#
_entry.id   5ada4ff3f585deeefba754d3c6bced56
#
_cell.length_a   1.000
_cell.length_b   1.000
_cell.length_c   1.000
_cell.angle_alpha   90.00
_cell.angle_beta   90.00
_cell.angle_gamma   90.00
#
_symmetry.space_group_name_H-M   'P 1'
#
loop_
_entity.id
_entity.type
_entity.pdbx_description
1 polymer ?
#
loop_
_entity_poly.entity_id
_entity_poly.type
_entity_poly.pdbx_seq_one_letter_code
_entity_poly.pdbx_strand_id
1 'polypeptide(L)'
;MPSDEKTSRARTPRRLASIFDTYRGLPRPLYTLFAATVINGIGIFVFPFLTLFLTKRLGWETARAGGFMTLSTILYVPGMLVGGRLADRFGRKKVMLVSQALSGLMYVPCGFLSASELVPWFILASIFFDGITDPARSAMQTDLTTPGNRQAAFSFLYLGHNLGFAFGPLIAGFLFDSAPAWLFWGNALAILAALALVARFVPETKPTREEIEATIGSGSTEEAHRGGLLSAMASRPWLIAFTVLTTFYGFVYAQHRFALPLQLEAWFGAGGMPLYGSLMTLNAVLVIALATPVVALTKRFKPIWNVAAAGLLFAAGFAMIGVARTPALVLMSTALWTLGEIVNATSEGAYVANHTPVSHRGRFQSILPIIGGTGFAASSAIVGRLVEGRGLAPVWPMLGLVGLAAAGGLAFLGWAESLAARHR
;
A
#
# COMPACT_ATOMS: atom_id res chain seq x y z
N MET A 1 -68.72 -3.42 -17.26
CA MET A 1 -67.41 -3.24 -17.89
C MET A 1 -66.75 -2.01 -17.29
N PRO A 2 -65.76 -2.13 -16.46
CA PRO A 2 -64.74 -1.08 -16.32
C PRO A 2 -63.41 -1.59 -16.81
N SER A 3 -62.78 -0.74 -17.62
CA SER A 3 -61.51 -0.92 -18.29
C SER A 3 -60.33 -0.90 -17.34
N ASP A 4 -59.52 -1.95 -17.38
CA ASP A 4 -58.23 -2.06 -16.74
C ASP A 4 -57.21 -1.12 -17.39
N GLU A 5 -56.94 0.01 -16.75
CA GLU A 5 -55.83 0.90 -17.08
C GLU A 5 -54.54 0.39 -16.38
N LYS A 6 -53.82 -0.51 -17.06
CA LYS A 6 -52.47 -0.92 -16.66
C LYS A 6 -51.54 0.28 -16.87
N THR A 7 -51.35 1.07 -15.82
CA THR A 7 -50.24 2.05 -15.75
C THR A 7 -48.92 1.35 -15.84
N SER A 8 -48.33 1.32 -17.04
CA SER A 8 -46.94 1.01 -17.32
C SER A 8 -46.06 2.01 -16.57
N ARG A 9 -45.57 1.63 -15.38
CA ARG A 9 -44.47 2.34 -14.74
C ARG A 9 -43.22 2.16 -15.60
N ALA A 10 -42.95 3.15 -16.45
CA ALA A 10 -41.71 3.31 -17.17
C ALA A 10 -40.55 3.21 -16.12
N ARG A 11 -39.77 2.16 -16.21
CA ARG A 11 -38.52 2.02 -15.46
C ARG A 11 -37.57 3.13 -15.91
N THR A 12 -37.53 4.21 -15.13
CA THR A 12 -36.49 5.24 -15.27
C THR A 12 -35.13 4.54 -15.37
N PRO A 13 -34.32 4.84 -16.40
CA PRO A 13 -32.97 4.25 -16.49
C PRO A 13 -32.24 4.59 -15.21
N ARG A 14 -31.75 3.59 -14.48
CA ARG A 14 -30.86 3.78 -13.33
C ARG A 14 -29.74 4.71 -13.82
N ARG A 15 -29.77 5.97 -13.37
CA ARG A 15 -28.63 6.88 -13.52
C ARG A 15 -27.42 6.08 -13.09
N LEU A 16 -26.42 5.96 -13.97
CA LEU A 16 -25.10 5.50 -13.61
C LEU A 16 -24.70 6.34 -12.41
N ALA A 17 -24.71 5.73 -11.23
CA ALA A 17 -24.30 6.41 -10.01
C ALA A 17 -22.97 7.05 -10.32
N SER A 18 -22.80 8.34 -10.07
CA SER A 18 -21.56 9.04 -10.34
C SER A 18 -20.43 8.23 -9.71
N ILE A 19 -19.35 7.99 -10.43
CA ILE A 19 -18.19 7.21 -9.96
C ILE A 19 -17.77 7.71 -8.57
N PHE A 20 -17.87 9.01 -8.34
CA PHE A 20 -17.58 9.66 -7.06
C PHE A 20 -18.58 9.36 -5.94
N ASP A 21 -19.78 8.84 -6.25
CA ASP A 21 -20.74 8.43 -5.23
C ASP A 21 -20.23 7.24 -4.39
N THR A 22 -19.20 6.53 -4.89
CA THR A 22 -18.53 5.45 -4.14
C THR A 22 -17.92 5.95 -2.84
N TYR A 23 -17.49 7.20 -2.77
CA TYR A 23 -16.85 7.81 -1.60
C TYR A 23 -17.79 8.70 -0.80
N ARG A 24 -19.02 8.94 -1.28
CA ARG A 24 -20.02 9.71 -0.55
C ARG A 24 -20.46 8.96 0.70
N GLY A 25 -20.61 9.70 1.80
CA GLY A 25 -21.05 9.13 3.07
C GLY A 25 -19.95 8.45 3.90
N LEU A 26 -18.69 8.53 3.47
CA LEU A 26 -17.57 8.18 4.34
C LEU A 26 -17.53 9.13 5.56
N PRO A 27 -17.06 8.67 6.73
CA PRO A 27 -16.86 9.51 7.89
C PRO A 27 -16.00 10.74 7.60
N ARG A 28 -16.39 11.91 8.12
CA ARG A 28 -15.67 13.17 7.89
C ARG A 28 -14.16 13.10 8.16
N PRO A 29 -13.65 12.43 9.20
CA PRO A 29 -12.22 12.28 9.43
C PRO A 29 -11.46 11.63 8.27
N LEU A 30 -12.10 10.76 7.47
CA LEU A 30 -11.45 10.12 6.31
C LEU A 30 -11.16 11.11 5.17
N TYR A 31 -11.99 12.13 4.97
CA TYR A 31 -11.69 13.19 4.00
C TYR A 31 -10.50 14.03 4.46
N THR A 32 -10.37 14.26 5.79
CA THR A 32 -9.20 14.93 6.35
C THR A 32 -7.94 14.07 6.19
N LEU A 33 -8.03 12.78 6.46
CA LEU A 33 -6.92 11.85 6.22
C LEU A 33 -6.52 11.78 4.75
N PHE A 34 -7.48 11.83 3.83
CA PHE A 34 -7.22 11.92 2.40
C PHE A 34 -6.42 13.18 2.06
N ALA A 35 -6.89 14.35 2.49
CA ALA A 35 -6.18 15.61 2.26
C ALA A 35 -4.77 15.59 2.88
N ALA A 36 -4.64 15.09 4.10
CA ALA A 36 -3.35 14.93 4.76
C ALA A 36 -2.43 13.95 3.98
N THR A 37 -2.98 12.86 3.45
CA THR A 37 -2.24 11.90 2.62
C THR A 37 -1.76 12.53 1.31
N VAL A 38 -2.61 13.33 0.64
CA VAL A 38 -2.23 14.06 -0.58
C VAL A 38 -1.10 15.05 -0.28
N ILE A 39 -1.23 15.86 0.77
CA ILE A 39 -0.21 16.86 1.15
C ILE A 39 1.11 16.16 1.49
N ASN A 40 1.06 15.10 2.28
CA ASN A 40 2.25 14.31 2.62
C ASN A 40 2.88 13.68 1.39
N GLY A 41 2.06 13.13 0.47
CA GLY A 41 2.49 12.55 -0.79
C GLY A 41 3.18 13.57 -1.73
N ILE A 42 2.63 14.79 -1.83
CA ILE A 42 3.27 15.90 -2.57
C ILE A 42 4.64 16.22 -1.96
N GLY A 43 4.79 16.13 -0.64
CA GLY A 43 6.02 16.41 0.07
C GLY A 43 7.04 15.27 0.10
N ILE A 44 6.81 14.13 -0.54
CA ILE A 44 7.78 13.04 -0.62
C ILE A 44 8.91 13.42 -1.58
N PHE A 45 9.83 14.27 -1.11
CA PHE A 45 10.95 14.77 -1.91
C PHE A 45 12.23 13.98 -1.70
N VAL A 46 12.51 13.59 -0.45
CA VAL A 46 13.81 13.00 -0.08
C VAL A 46 13.94 11.57 -0.58
N PHE A 47 12.96 10.72 -0.33
CA PHE A 47 13.08 9.28 -0.56
C PHE A 47 13.32 8.90 -2.04
N PRO A 48 12.62 9.45 -3.04
CA PRO A 48 12.87 9.15 -4.45
C PRO A 48 14.27 9.57 -4.92
N PHE A 49 14.85 10.60 -4.32
CA PHE A 49 16.15 11.14 -4.68
C PHE A 49 17.28 10.76 -3.72
N LEU A 50 16.99 9.92 -2.72
CA LEU A 50 17.93 9.60 -1.65
C LEU A 50 19.21 8.96 -2.17
N THR A 51 19.13 7.96 -3.02
CA THR A 51 20.33 7.34 -3.62
C THR A 51 21.15 8.36 -4.43
N LEU A 52 20.48 9.21 -5.20
CA LEU A 52 21.13 10.25 -5.98
C LEU A 52 21.79 11.32 -5.09
N PHE A 53 21.14 11.66 -3.98
CA PHE A 53 21.70 12.56 -2.98
C PHE A 53 22.97 11.98 -2.34
N LEU A 54 22.93 10.72 -1.91
CA LEU A 54 24.08 10.04 -1.31
C LEU A 54 25.25 9.93 -2.29
N THR A 55 25.01 9.60 -3.55
CA THR A 55 26.07 9.40 -4.55
C THR A 55 26.58 10.70 -5.13
N LYS A 56 25.69 11.62 -5.55
CA LYS A 56 26.10 12.86 -6.24
C LYS A 56 26.43 14.02 -5.29
N ARG A 57 25.75 14.13 -4.14
CA ARG A 57 25.98 15.27 -3.21
C ARG A 57 26.97 14.92 -2.10
N LEU A 58 26.94 13.69 -1.59
CA LEU A 58 27.90 13.24 -0.56
C LEU A 58 29.11 12.49 -1.16
N GLY A 59 29.10 12.18 -2.47
CA GLY A 59 30.20 11.47 -3.12
C GLY A 59 30.34 10.00 -2.68
N TRP A 60 29.29 9.40 -2.13
CA TRP A 60 29.34 8.01 -1.71
C TRP A 60 29.45 7.05 -2.88
N GLU A 61 30.22 6.00 -2.73
CA GLU A 61 30.18 4.87 -3.63
C GLU A 61 28.81 4.22 -3.66
N THR A 62 28.41 3.69 -4.83
CA THR A 62 27.09 3.06 -5.01
C THR A 62 26.84 1.93 -4.03
N ALA A 63 27.88 1.14 -3.70
CA ALA A 63 27.79 0.07 -2.72
C ALA A 63 27.47 0.60 -1.29
N ARG A 64 28.10 1.71 -0.86
CA ARG A 64 27.81 2.37 0.43
C ARG A 64 26.39 2.92 0.46
N ALA A 65 25.94 3.56 -0.61
CA ALA A 65 24.57 4.07 -0.73
C ALA A 65 23.54 2.92 -0.68
N GLY A 66 23.79 1.81 -1.37
CA GLY A 66 22.98 0.60 -1.31
C GLY A 66 22.89 -0.01 0.09
N GLY A 67 24.02 -0.07 0.80
CA GLY A 67 24.09 -0.50 2.20
C GLY A 67 23.23 0.39 3.11
N PHE A 68 23.24 1.71 2.89
CA PHE A 68 22.40 2.65 3.62
C PHE A 68 20.90 2.41 3.37
N MET A 69 20.48 2.14 2.13
CA MET A 69 19.08 1.83 1.80
C MET A 69 18.64 0.52 2.50
N THR A 70 19.52 -0.45 2.58
CA THR A 70 19.27 -1.69 3.33
C THR A 70 19.13 -1.42 4.82
N LEU A 71 20.04 -0.64 5.41
CA LEU A 71 19.99 -0.23 6.82
C LEU A 71 18.70 0.55 7.13
N SER A 72 18.25 1.41 6.21
CA SER A 72 16.99 2.14 6.31
C SER A 72 15.79 1.20 6.46
N THR A 73 15.74 0.15 5.63
CA THR A 73 14.68 -0.87 5.70
C THR A 73 14.76 -1.67 7.00
N ILE A 74 15.98 -2.05 7.44
CA ILE A 74 16.18 -2.77 8.70
C ILE A 74 15.72 -1.92 9.89
N LEU A 75 15.99 -0.63 9.89
CA LEU A 75 15.63 0.26 11.00
C LEU A 75 14.14 0.61 11.05
N TYR A 76 13.46 0.61 9.89
CA TYR A 76 12.03 0.81 9.80
C TYR A 76 11.21 -0.28 10.52
N VAL A 77 11.66 -1.54 10.45
CA VAL A 77 10.97 -2.70 11.05
C VAL A 77 10.83 -2.61 12.57
N PRO A 78 11.89 -2.36 13.38
CA PRO A 78 11.74 -2.10 14.81
C PRO A 78 10.80 -0.94 15.12
N GLY A 79 10.84 0.13 14.30
CA GLY A 79 9.90 1.24 14.40
C GLY A 79 8.45 0.75 14.32
N MET A 80 8.12 -0.07 13.33
CA MET A 80 6.77 -0.65 13.18
C MET A 80 6.35 -1.47 14.41
N LEU A 81 7.24 -2.32 14.92
CA LEU A 81 6.94 -3.18 16.08
C LEU A 81 6.68 -2.36 17.35
N VAL A 82 7.49 -1.31 17.56
CA VAL A 82 7.29 -0.35 18.66
C VAL A 82 5.99 0.43 18.45
N GLY A 83 5.77 0.96 17.24
CA GLY A 83 4.61 1.75 16.89
C GLY A 83 3.29 1.02 17.12
N GLY A 84 3.20 -0.24 16.74
CA GLY A 84 2.01 -1.05 16.95
C GLY A 84 1.64 -1.20 18.43
N ARG A 85 2.63 -1.42 19.30
CA ARG A 85 2.42 -1.50 20.76
C ARG A 85 2.04 -0.15 21.35
N LEU A 86 2.72 0.93 20.94
CA LEU A 86 2.44 2.28 21.41
C LEU A 86 1.02 2.72 21.00
N ALA A 87 0.61 2.44 19.75
CA ALA A 87 -0.72 2.78 19.24
C ALA A 87 -1.83 2.08 20.04
N ASP A 88 -1.66 0.79 20.39
CA ASP A 88 -2.63 0.07 21.20
C ASP A 88 -2.66 0.57 22.67
N ARG A 89 -1.52 1.02 23.20
CA ARG A 89 -1.42 1.46 24.59
C ARG A 89 -1.83 2.93 24.78
N PHE A 90 -1.33 3.84 23.98
CA PHE A 90 -1.42 5.30 24.19
C PHE A 90 -2.45 6.00 23.30
N GLY A 91 -2.95 5.32 22.26
CA GLY A 91 -3.89 5.87 21.29
C GLY A 91 -3.26 6.05 19.91
N ARG A 92 -4.12 5.98 18.88
CA ARG A 92 -3.68 6.02 17.47
C ARG A 92 -3.24 7.41 17.09
N LYS A 93 -4.10 8.41 17.35
CA LYS A 93 -3.84 9.81 17.02
C LYS A 93 -2.57 10.32 17.72
N LYS A 94 -2.48 10.09 19.03
CA LYS A 94 -1.36 10.59 19.83
C LYS A 94 -0.02 10.05 19.33
N VAL A 95 0.07 8.75 19.10
CA VAL A 95 1.29 8.10 18.61
C VAL A 95 1.63 8.61 17.21
N MET A 96 0.66 8.65 16.29
CA MET A 96 0.85 9.19 14.95
C MET A 96 1.37 10.64 14.98
N LEU A 97 0.75 11.51 15.76
CA LEU A 97 1.16 12.91 15.83
C LEU A 97 2.58 13.09 16.36
N VAL A 98 2.94 12.41 17.45
CA VAL A 98 4.27 12.52 18.05
C VAL A 98 5.34 11.95 17.16
N SER A 99 5.16 10.70 16.67
CA SER A 99 6.18 10.05 15.85
C SER A 99 6.38 10.75 14.51
N GLN A 100 5.29 11.15 13.84
CA GLN A 100 5.40 11.85 12.55
C GLN A 100 5.93 13.28 12.70
N ALA A 101 5.65 13.97 13.81
CA ALA A 101 6.30 15.25 14.11
C ALA A 101 7.81 15.07 14.29
N LEU A 102 8.24 14.04 15.03
CA LEU A 102 9.65 13.73 15.19
C LEU A 102 10.30 13.37 13.84
N SER A 103 9.64 12.58 13.01
CA SER A 103 10.11 12.28 11.65
C SER A 103 10.31 13.57 10.84
N GLY A 104 9.31 14.45 10.79
CA GLY A 104 9.38 15.72 10.07
C GLY A 104 10.48 16.64 10.60
N LEU A 105 10.64 16.72 11.92
CA LEU A 105 11.68 17.55 12.56
C LEU A 105 13.09 17.06 12.24
N MET A 106 13.30 15.76 11.96
CA MET A 106 14.61 15.25 11.54
C MET A 106 15.04 15.79 10.18
N TYR A 107 14.13 16.19 9.31
CA TYR A 107 14.48 16.81 8.03
C TYR A 107 14.91 18.28 8.15
N VAL A 108 14.54 18.98 9.23
CA VAL A 108 14.88 20.40 9.39
C VAL A 108 16.40 20.65 9.41
N PRO A 109 17.20 19.95 10.24
CA PRO A 109 18.66 20.11 10.22
C PRO A 109 19.29 19.68 8.89
N CYS A 110 18.70 18.71 8.16
CA CYS A 110 19.22 18.27 6.89
C CYS A 110 19.30 19.42 5.85
N GLY A 111 18.32 20.32 5.85
CA GLY A 111 18.32 21.47 4.94
C GLY A 111 19.44 22.48 5.24
N PHE A 112 19.83 22.64 6.51
CA PHE A 112 20.96 23.50 6.89
C PHE A 112 22.31 22.83 6.68
N LEU A 113 22.39 21.53 6.90
CA LEU A 113 23.64 20.75 6.80
C LEU A 113 24.03 20.44 5.34
N SER A 114 23.10 20.57 4.41
CA SER A 114 23.30 20.37 2.95
C SER A 114 24.01 19.05 2.58
N ALA A 115 25.35 19.08 2.38
CA ALA A 115 26.15 17.93 1.97
C ALA A 115 26.99 17.34 3.12
N SER A 116 26.52 17.44 4.36
CA SER A 116 27.22 16.87 5.52
C SER A 116 26.96 15.35 5.67
N GLU A 117 27.96 14.63 6.11
CA GLU A 117 27.88 13.21 6.50
C GLU A 117 26.93 12.96 7.69
N LEU A 118 26.41 14.00 8.33
CA LEU A 118 25.39 13.88 9.38
C LEU A 118 23.97 13.72 8.80
N VAL A 119 23.71 14.19 7.58
CA VAL A 119 22.38 14.12 6.94
C VAL A 119 21.82 12.70 6.87
N PRO A 120 22.56 11.67 6.47
CA PRO A 120 22.08 10.29 6.47
C PRO A 120 21.57 9.81 7.84
N TRP A 121 22.20 10.22 8.95
CA TRP A 121 21.78 9.81 10.30
C TRP A 121 20.44 10.44 10.72
N PHE A 122 20.20 11.69 10.36
CA PHE A 122 18.89 12.31 10.56
C PHE A 122 17.82 11.63 9.69
N ILE A 123 18.13 11.26 8.45
CA ILE A 123 17.22 10.50 7.59
C ILE A 123 16.91 9.13 8.18
N LEU A 124 17.89 8.41 8.72
CA LEU A 124 17.66 7.13 9.42
C LEU A 124 16.73 7.29 10.63
N ALA A 125 16.95 8.35 11.42
CA ALA A 125 16.07 8.64 12.54
C ALA A 125 14.63 8.96 12.09
N SER A 126 14.47 9.74 11.00
CA SER A 126 13.17 9.99 10.38
C SER A 126 12.48 8.70 9.97
N ILE A 127 13.18 7.80 9.28
CA ILE A 127 12.66 6.50 8.81
C ILE A 127 12.21 5.63 9.99
N PHE A 128 12.96 5.62 11.09
CA PHE A 128 12.55 4.91 12.30
C PHE A 128 11.23 5.46 12.88
N PHE A 129 11.07 6.79 12.94
CA PHE A 129 9.84 7.42 13.42
C PHE A 129 8.67 7.20 12.44
N ASP A 130 8.92 7.15 11.14
CA ASP A 130 7.91 6.77 10.15
C ASP A 130 7.45 5.33 10.36
N GLY A 131 8.37 4.42 10.68
CA GLY A 131 8.04 3.06 11.10
C GLY A 131 7.08 3.02 12.29
N ILE A 132 7.27 3.89 13.30
CA ILE A 132 6.35 4.01 14.45
C ILE A 132 4.98 4.57 14.01
N THR A 133 4.96 5.48 13.05
CA THR A 133 3.74 6.16 12.58
C THR A 133 2.79 5.21 11.84
N ASP A 134 3.31 4.33 10.99
CA ASP A 134 2.51 3.59 10.03
C ASP A 134 1.48 2.63 10.66
N PRO A 135 1.80 1.82 11.70
CA PRO A 135 0.79 0.98 12.35
C PRO A 135 -0.31 1.81 13.04
N ALA A 136 0.06 2.96 13.62
CA ALA A 136 -0.91 3.85 14.24
C ALA A 136 -1.87 4.46 13.21
N ARG A 137 -1.34 4.88 12.05
CA ARG A 137 -2.13 5.39 10.91
C ARG A 137 -3.07 4.31 10.37
N SER A 138 -2.58 3.11 10.12
CA SER A 138 -3.37 1.99 9.59
C SER A 138 -4.46 1.54 10.56
N ALA A 139 -4.14 1.50 11.87
CA ALA A 139 -5.14 1.22 12.90
C ALA A 139 -6.23 2.30 12.96
N MET A 140 -5.84 3.59 12.88
CA MET A 140 -6.78 4.72 12.82
C MET A 140 -7.71 4.62 11.61
N GLN A 141 -7.19 4.30 10.42
CA GLN A 141 -8.00 4.10 9.21
C GLN A 141 -9.00 2.96 9.40
N THR A 142 -8.59 1.88 10.04
CA THR A 142 -9.45 0.74 10.37
C THR A 142 -10.53 1.13 11.37
N ASP A 143 -10.17 1.84 12.45
CA ASP A 143 -11.10 2.26 13.51
C ASP A 143 -12.18 3.24 12.99
N LEU A 144 -11.86 4.07 12.00
CA LEU A 144 -12.78 5.02 11.36
C LEU A 144 -13.75 4.37 10.36
N THR A 145 -13.64 3.06 10.12
CA THR A 145 -14.39 2.36 9.07
C THR A 145 -15.15 1.16 9.61
N THR A 146 -16.21 0.79 8.91
CA THR A 146 -16.96 -0.43 9.14
C THR A 146 -16.72 -1.43 8.00
N PRO A 147 -16.97 -2.73 8.18
CA PRO A 147 -16.82 -3.72 7.11
C PRO A 147 -17.51 -3.32 5.79
N GLY A 148 -18.65 -2.60 5.87
CA GLY A 148 -19.43 -2.19 4.71
C GLY A 148 -18.82 -1.04 3.89
N ASN A 149 -18.01 -0.16 4.50
CA ASN A 149 -17.40 1.00 3.81
C ASN A 149 -15.87 0.93 3.73
N ARG A 150 -15.25 -0.08 4.32
CA ARG A 150 -13.80 -0.22 4.47
C ARG A 150 -13.06 -0.22 3.15
N GLN A 151 -13.52 -1.00 2.16
CA GLN A 151 -12.89 -1.06 0.85
C GLN A 151 -12.92 0.31 0.15
N ALA A 152 -14.05 1.02 0.22
CA ALA A 152 -14.15 2.37 -0.34
C ALA A 152 -13.19 3.35 0.37
N ALA A 153 -13.11 3.30 1.70
CA ALA A 153 -12.23 4.15 2.48
C ALA A 153 -10.75 3.90 2.18
N PHE A 154 -10.32 2.64 2.15
CA PHE A 154 -8.93 2.29 1.82
C PHE A 154 -8.58 2.69 0.38
N SER A 155 -9.50 2.48 -0.57
CA SER A 155 -9.34 2.96 -1.93
C SER A 155 -9.22 4.48 -2.02
N PHE A 156 -10.01 5.21 -1.24
CA PHE A 156 -9.95 6.66 -1.21
C PHE A 156 -8.59 7.17 -0.74
N LEU A 157 -8.05 6.58 0.33
CA LEU A 157 -6.72 6.92 0.84
C LEU A 157 -5.60 6.50 -0.11
N TYR A 158 -5.73 5.35 -0.77
CA TYR A 158 -4.81 4.90 -1.82
C TYR A 158 -4.79 5.87 -3.01
N LEU A 159 -5.95 6.36 -3.45
CA LEU A 159 -6.04 7.40 -4.47
C LEU A 159 -5.33 8.69 -4.03
N GLY A 160 -5.53 9.11 -2.77
CA GLY A 160 -4.85 10.27 -2.19
C GLY A 160 -3.32 10.13 -2.19
N HIS A 161 -2.82 8.94 -1.83
CA HIS A 161 -1.39 8.64 -1.88
C HIS A 161 -0.83 8.75 -3.30
N ASN A 162 -1.47 8.11 -4.28
CA ASN A 162 -1.02 8.14 -5.68
C ASN A 162 -1.11 9.56 -6.27
N LEU A 163 -2.16 10.31 -5.93
CA LEU A 163 -2.29 11.69 -6.37
C LEU A 163 -1.15 12.56 -5.82
N GLY A 164 -0.83 12.44 -4.53
CA GLY A 164 0.30 13.15 -3.93
C GLY A 164 1.64 12.74 -4.54
N PHE A 165 1.88 11.43 -4.66
CA PHE A 165 3.11 10.87 -5.20
C PHE A 165 3.34 11.22 -6.69
N ALA A 166 2.29 11.50 -7.45
CA ALA A 166 2.43 11.94 -8.84
C ALA A 166 3.13 13.30 -8.96
N PHE A 167 2.98 14.18 -7.98
CA PHE A 167 3.57 15.52 -8.00
C PHE A 167 4.88 15.63 -7.21
N GLY A 168 5.02 14.87 -6.12
CA GLY A 168 6.17 14.95 -5.22
C GLY A 168 7.53 14.79 -5.90
N PRO A 169 7.80 13.66 -6.57
CA PRO A 169 9.07 13.45 -7.27
C PRO A 169 9.33 14.44 -8.40
N LEU A 170 8.27 14.93 -9.07
CA LEU A 170 8.40 15.95 -10.12
C LEU A 170 8.95 17.26 -9.55
N ILE A 171 8.35 17.74 -8.44
CA ILE A 171 8.83 18.95 -7.74
C ILE A 171 10.25 18.73 -7.21
N ALA A 172 10.51 17.57 -6.62
CA ALA A 172 11.82 17.23 -6.07
C ALA A 172 12.92 17.22 -7.15
N GLY A 173 12.60 16.78 -8.38
CA GLY A 173 13.53 16.82 -9.50
C GLY A 173 14.00 18.23 -9.84
N PHE A 174 13.10 19.22 -9.83
CA PHE A 174 13.48 20.63 -10.04
C PHE A 174 14.29 21.20 -8.86
N LEU A 175 13.97 20.78 -7.63
CA LEU A 175 14.65 21.26 -6.43
C LEU A 175 16.04 20.66 -6.24
N PHE A 176 16.28 19.46 -6.78
CA PHE A 176 17.51 18.70 -6.53
C PHE A 176 18.78 19.47 -6.89
N ASP A 177 18.79 20.14 -8.04
CA ASP A 177 19.93 20.91 -8.49
C ASP A 177 19.85 22.40 -8.14
N SER A 178 18.65 22.99 -8.20
CA SER A 178 18.46 24.44 -7.99
C SER A 178 18.42 24.86 -6.53
N ALA A 179 17.81 24.05 -5.65
CA ALA A 179 17.58 24.42 -4.26
C ALA A 179 17.51 23.17 -3.33
N PRO A 180 18.62 22.40 -3.19
CA PRO A 180 18.63 21.10 -2.50
C PRO A 180 18.17 21.16 -1.04
N ALA A 181 18.32 22.25 -0.33
CA ALA A 181 17.81 22.42 1.03
C ALA A 181 16.27 22.27 1.11
N TRP A 182 15.57 22.69 0.05
CA TRP A 182 14.11 22.58 -0.02
C TRP A 182 13.62 21.15 -0.21
N LEU A 183 14.47 20.19 -0.62
CA LEU A 183 14.10 18.78 -0.56
C LEU A 183 13.76 18.35 0.87
N PHE A 184 14.53 18.85 1.84
CA PHE A 184 14.36 18.53 3.26
C PHE A 184 13.30 19.41 3.93
N TRP A 185 13.38 20.72 3.76
CA TRP A 185 12.42 21.66 4.38
C TRP A 185 11.04 21.51 3.81
N GLY A 186 10.90 21.28 2.49
CA GLY A 186 9.62 21.02 1.85
C GLY A 186 8.99 19.70 2.33
N ASN A 187 9.80 18.65 2.52
CA ASN A 187 9.34 17.40 3.10
C ASN A 187 8.87 17.60 4.56
N ALA A 188 9.65 18.30 5.38
CA ALA A 188 9.27 18.64 6.74
C ALA A 188 7.97 19.46 6.79
N LEU A 189 7.85 20.49 5.94
CA LEU A 189 6.68 21.35 5.88
C LEU A 189 5.42 20.57 5.50
N ALA A 190 5.50 19.70 4.50
CA ALA A 190 4.38 18.86 4.09
C ALA A 190 3.92 17.91 5.21
N ILE A 191 4.88 17.27 5.90
CA ILE A 191 4.58 16.44 7.08
C ILE A 191 3.87 17.26 8.16
N LEU A 192 4.41 18.42 8.54
CA LEU A 192 3.84 19.27 9.59
C LEU A 192 2.47 19.83 9.20
N ALA A 193 2.27 20.20 7.92
CA ALA A 193 0.98 20.66 7.43
C ALA A 193 -0.07 19.53 7.47
N ALA A 194 0.28 18.33 7.02
CA ALA A 194 -0.59 17.16 7.12
C ALA A 194 -0.94 16.83 8.58
N LEU A 195 0.04 16.91 9.48
CA LEU A 195 -0.18 16.73 10.92
C LEU A 195 -1.11 17.76 11.52
N ALA A 196 -1.00 19.02 11.15
CA ALA A 196 -1.89 20.09 11.64
C ALA A 196 -3.36 19.79 11.29
N LEU A 197 -3.63 19.27 10.07
CA LEU A 197 -4.96 18.83 9.68
C LEU A 197 -5.46 17.67 10.54
N VAL A 198 -4.62 16.64 10.73
CA VAL A 198 -4.98 15.47 11.55
C VAL A 198 -5.20 15.91 13.01
N ALA A 199 -4.33 16.74 13.56
CA ALA A 199 -4.45 17.21 14.93
C ALA A 199 -5.77 17.96 15.17
N ARG A 200 -6.18 18.77 14.20
CA ARG A 200 -7.37 19.65 14.32
C ARG A 200 -8.69 18.94 14.06
N PHE A 201 -8.72 18.01 13.09
CA PHE A 201 -9.98 17.51 12.53
C PHE A 201 -10.20 16.00 12.68
N VAL A 202 -9.20 15.22 13.06
CA VAL A 202 -9.36 13.78 13.30
C VAL A 202 -9.43 13.53 14.81
N PRO A 203 -10.46 12.84 15.33
CA PRO A 203 -10.53 12.46 16.74
C PRO A 203 -9.52 11.38 17.09
N GLU A 204 -9.30 11.12 18.40
CA GLU A 204 -8.68 9.87 18.83
C GLU A 204 -9.63 8.72 18.48
N THR A 205 -9.09 7.64 17.92
CA THR A 205 -9.88 6.51 17.42
C THR A 205 -9.65 5.23 18.21
N LYS A 206 -8.78 5.28 19.23
CA LYS A 206 -8.57 4.11 20.08
C LYS A 206 -9.90 3.69 20.71
N PRO A 207 -10.35 2.44 20.49
CA PRO A 207 -11.55 1.93 21.11
C PRO A 207 -11.45 2.01 22.63
N THR A 208 -12.55 2.40 23.28
CA THR A 208 -12.67 2.39 24.74
C THR A 208 -12.65 0.97 25.27
N ARG A 209 -12.40 0.81 26.56
CA ARG A 209 -12.41 -0.51 27.18
C ARG A 209 -13.80 -1.16 27.10
N GLU A 210 -14.85 -0.37 27.25
CA GLU A 210 -16.24 -0.81 27.13
C GLU A 210 -16.58 -1.29 25.72
N GLU A 211 -16.14 -0.52 24.68
CA GLU A 211 -16.32 -0.93 23.29
C GLU A 211 -15.56 -2.23 22.97
N ILE A 212 -14.33 -2.41 23.50
CA ILE A 212 -13.57 -3.66 23.34
C ILE A 212 -14.30 -4.82 24.02
N GLU A 213 -14.77 -4.65 25.27
CA GLU A 213 -15.47 -5.67 26.04
C GLU A 213 -16.79 -6.06 25.39
N ALA A 214 -17.51 -5.11 24.79
CA ALA A 214 -18.76 -5.36 24.06
C ALA A 214 -18.58 -6.25 22.81
N THR A 215 -17.38 -6.38 22.28
CA THR A 215 -17.10 -7.28 21.15
C THR A 215 -16.84 -8.72 21.57
N ILE A 216 -16.58 -8.97 22.86
CA ILE A 216 -16.26 -10.31 23.37
C ILE A 216 -17.52 -11.18 23.36
N GLY A 217 -17.42 -12.37 22.76
CA GLY A 217 -18.56 -13.28 22.61
C GLY A 217 -19.50 -12.91 21.45
N SER A 218 -19.18 -11.87 20.66
CA SER A 218 -20.02 -11.47 19.52
C SER A 218 -19.96 -12.42 18.33
N GLY A 219 -18.96 -13.32 18.28
CA GLY A 219 -18.69 -14.19 17.12
C GLY A 219 -18.20 -13.42 15.88
N SER A 220 -17.96 -12.12 16.02
CA SER A 220 -17.43 -11.28 14.95
C SER A 220 -15.98 -11.64 14.59
N THR A 221 -15.62 -11.47 13.32
CA THR A 221 -14.23 -11.63 12.87
C THR A 221 -13.27 -10.60 13.50
N GLU A 222 -13.79 -9.48 13.98
CA GLU A 222 -13.08 -8.41 14.69
C GLU A 222 -13.14 -8.55 16.22
N GLU A 223 -13.74 -9.62 16.74
CA GLU A 223 -13.88 -9.86 18.17
C GLU A 223 -12.57 -9.69 18.93
N ALA A 224 -12.62 -8.98 20.06
CA ALA A 224 -11.46 -8.72 20.89
C ALA A 224 -10.87 -10.02 21.45
N HIS A 225 -9.53 -10.10 21.49
CA HIS A 225 -8.81 -11.23 22.05
C HIS A 225 -8.23 -10.88 23.43
N ARG A 226 -8.45 -11.78 24.42
CA ARG A 226 -7.92 -11.65 25.78
C ARG A 226 -6.59 -12.36 25.94
N GLY A 227 -5.56 -11.92 25.26
CA GLY A 227 -4.28 -12.61 25.32
C GLY A 227 -3.14 -11.79 24.75
N GLY A 228 -1.95 -12.38 24.73
CA GLY A 228 -0.79 -11.79 24.06
C GLY A 228 -0.93 -11.85 22.53
N LEU A 229 -0.05 -11.13 21.83
CA LEU A 229 -0.07 -11.04 20.37
C LEU A 229 0.02 -12.42 19.69
N LEU A 230 0.92 -13.30 20.13
CA LEU A 230 1.06 -14.63 19.54
C LEU A 230 -0.21 -15.48 19.68
N SER A 231 -0.87 -15.41 20.84
CA SER A 231 -2.17 -16.06 21.06
C SER A 231 -3.26 -15.47 20.17
N ALA A 232 -3.26 -14.14 20.00
CA ALA A 232 -4.18 -13.46 19.10
C ALA A 232 -3.97 -13.87 17.63
N MET A 233 -2.71 -13.99 17.18
CA MET A 233 -2.37 -14.48 15.84
C MET A 233 -2.78 -15.93 15.65
N ALA A 234 -2.50 -16.81 16.61
CA ALA A 234 -2.89 -18.21 16.56
C ALA A 234 -4.42 -18.39 16.50
N SER A 235 -5.19 -17.48 17.10
CA SER A 235 -6.67 -17.48 17.01
C SER A 235 -7.22 -17.01 15.66
N ARG A 236 -6.36 -16.52 14.74
CA ARG A 236 -6.76 -15.96 13.43
C ARG A 236 -6.04 -16.67 12.26
N PRO A 237 -6.15 -18.00 12.13
CA PRO A 237 -5.41 -18.77 11.13
C PRO A 237 -5.71 -18.33 9.69
N TRP A 238 -6.96 -17.93 9.40
CA TRP A 238 -7.37 -17.43 8.08
C TRP A 238 -6.61 -16.15 7.69
N LEU A 239 -6.44 -15.23 8.65
CA LEU A 239 -5.71 -13.98 8.41
C LEU A 239 -4.21 -14.23 8.17
N ILE A 240 -3.61 -15.14 8.93
CA ILE A 240 -2.20 -15.51 8.74
C ILE A 240 -2.00 -16.22 7.38
N ALA A 241 -2.87 -17.18 7.05
CA ALA A 241 -2.82 -17.87 5.75
C ALA A 241 -3.00 -16.88 4.58
N PHE A 242 -3.94 -15.93 4.71
CA PHE A 242 -4.12 -14.85 3.73
C PHE A 242 -2.85 -14.03 3.56
N THR A 243 -2.24 -13.58 4.66
CA THR A 243 -1.00 -12.77 4.61
C THR A 243 0.16 -13.54 4.00
N VAL A 244 0.31 -14.83 4.31
CA VAL A 244 1.33 -15.69 3.69
C VAL A 244 1.10 -15.83 2.19
N LEU A 245 -0.14 -16.02 1.75
CA LEU A 245 -0.47 -16.12 0.32
C LEU A 245 -0.25 -14.80 -0.43
N THR A 246 -0.59 -13.66 0.17
CA THR A 246 -0.35 -12.35 -0.46
C THR A 246 1.13 -11.97 -0.51
N THR A 247 2.00 -12.60 0.30
CA THR A 247 3.46 -12.47 0.19
C THR A 247 3.96 -12.83 -1.23
N PHE A 248 3.34 -13.80 -1.88
CA PHE A 248 3.68 -14.18 -3.26
C PHE A 248 3.27 -13.11 -4.28
N TYR A 249 2.24 -12.32 -4.01
CA TYR A 249 1.92 -11.16 -4.85
C TYR A 249 2.99 -10.09 -4.75
N GLY A 250 3.50 -9.84 -3.54
CA GLY A 250 4.66 -8.96 -3.34
C GLY A 250 5.89 -9.43 -4.12
N PHE A 251 6.15 -10.75 -4.11
CA PHE A 251 7.24 -11.37 -4.90
C PHE A 251 7.07 -11.14 -6.41
N VAL A 252 5.88 -11.40 -6.95
CA VAL A 252 5.58 -11.21 -8.39
C VAL A 252 5.65 -9.72 -8.74
N TYR A 253 5.02 -8.87 -7.95
CA TYR A 253 4.94 -7.44 -8.21
C TYR A 253 6.30 -6.74 -8.18
N ALA A 254 7.22 -7.17 -7.30
CA ALA A 254 8.55 -6.59 -7.23
C ALA A 254 9.32 -6.65 -8.57
N GLN A 255 8.95 -7.55 -9.47
CA GLN A 255 9.64 -7.74 -10.76
C GLN A 255 9.39 -6.59 -11.75
N HIS A 256 8.38 -5.74 -11.52
CA HIS A 256 8.24 -4.52 -12.33
C HIS A 256 9.42 -3.56 -12.14
N ARG A 257 10.12 -3.63 -11.00
CA ARG A 257 11.32 -2.82 -10.69
C ARG A 257 12.64 -3.53 -10.94
N PHE A 258 12.64 -4.87 -10.95
CA PHE A 258 13.87 -5.64 -11.07
C PHE A 258 14.02 -6.30 -12.45
N ALA A 259 13.20 -7.29 -12.79
CA ALA A 259 13.35 -8.05 -14.03
C ALA A 259 12.85 -7.30 -15.28
N LEU A 260 11.79 -6.48 -15.15
CA LEU A 260 11.19 -5.78 -16.29
C LEU A 260 12.17 -4.79 -16.96
N PRO A 261 12.86 -3.88 -16.26
CA PRO A 261 13.82 -3.00 -16.92
C PRO A 261 14.94 -3.79 -17.62
N LEU A 262 15.46 -4.85 -17.01
CA LEU A 262 16.48 -5.71 -17.64
C LEU A 262 15.96 -6.38 -18.92
N GLN A 263 14.72 -6.83 -18.91
CA GLN A 263 14.08 -7.44 -20.08
C GLN A 263 13.89 -6.44 -21.22
N LEU A 264 13.46 -5.23 -20.89
CA LEU A 264 13.26 -4.17 -21.89
C LEU A 264 14.58 -3.71 -22.52
N GLU A 265 15.62 -3.60 -21.72
CA GLU A 265 16.96 -3.30 -22.22
C GLU A 265 17.46 -4.41 -23.17
N ALA A 266 17.29 -5.68 -22.78
CA ALA A 266 17.66 -6.83 -23.59
C ALA A 266 16.90 -6.92 -24.92
N TRP A 267 15.64 -6.47 -24.99
CA TRP A 267 14.82 -6.54 -26.21
C TRP A 267 14.92 -5.31 -27.09
N PHE A 268 15.01 -4.13 -26.50
CA PHE A 268 14.87 -2.84 -27.19
C PHE A 268 16.13 -1.98 -27.13
N GLY A 269 17.21 -2.46 -26.49
CA GLY A 269 18.47 -1.71 -26.37
C GLY A 269 18.25 -0.32 -25.80
N ALA A 270 18.76 0.72 -26.49
CA ALA A 270 18.61 2.12 -26.06
C ALA A 270 17.14 2.59 -25.92
N GLY A 271 16.19 1.95 -26.61
CA GLY A 271 14.75 2.22 -26.48
C GLY A 271 14.10 1.60 -25.24
N GLY A 272 14.77 0.66 -24.58
CA GLY A 272 14.22 -0.08 -23.43
C GLY A 272 13.91 0.79 -22.22
N MET A 273 14.82 1.68 -21.83
CA MET A 273 14.64 2.55 -20.67
C MET A 273 13.59 3.65 -20.89
N PRO A 274 13.52 4.34 -22.05
CA PRO A 274 12.40 5.23 -22.37
C PRO A 274 11.04 4.49 -22.34
N LEU A 275 10.99 3.26 -22.87
CA LEU A 275 9.78 2.44 -22.79
C LEU A 275 9.41 2.13 -21.34
N TYR A 276 10.37 1.74 -20.50
CA TYR A 276 10.12 1.52 -19.06
C TYR A 276 9.54 2.76 -18.38
N GLY A 277 10.07 3.94 -18.64
CA GLY A 277 9.51 5.20 -18.17
C GLY A 277 8.03 5.38 -18.58
N SER A 278 7.72 5.08 -19.85
CA SER A 278 6.35 5.14 -20.39
C SER A 278 5.42 4.15 -19.69
N LEU A 279 5.90 2.94 -19.33
CA LEU A 279 5.11 1.95 -18.58
C LEU A 279 4.79 2.45 -17.17
N MET A 280 5.74 3.08 -16.48
CA MET A 280 5.52 3.62 -15.14
C MET A 280 4.53 4.80 -15.17
N THR A 281 4.60 5.63 -16.21
CA THR A 281 3.63 6.69 -16.44
C THR A 281 2.23 6.10 -16.72
N LEU A 282 2.13 5.08 -17.58
CA LEU A 282 0.87 4.39 -17.85
C LEU A 282 0.28 3.79 -16.56
N ASN A 283 1.10 3.12 -15.75
CA ASN A 283 0.67 2.59 -14.45
C ASN A 283 0.06 3.70 -13.57
N ALA A 284 0.77 4.81 -13.37
CA ALA A 284 0.29 5.91 -12.54
C ALA A 284 -1.04 6.50 -13.07
N VAL A 285 -1.15 6.73 -14.39
CA VAL A 285 -2.36 7.23 -15.03
C VAL A 285 -3.52 6.26 -14.85
N LEU A 286 -3.30 4.96 -15.07
CA LEU A 286 -4.33 3.93 -14.90
C LEU A 286 -4.77 3.83 -13.44
N VAL A 287 -3.87 3.90 -12.48
CA VAL A 287 -4.22 3.88 -11.04
C VAL A 287 -5.13 5.06 -10.72
N ILE A 288 -4.77 6.27 -11.11
CA ILE A 288 -5.57 7.47 -10.83
C ILE A 288 -6.94 7.39 -11.53
N ALA A 289 -6.98 6.98 -12.78
CA ALA A 289 -8.20 6.93 -13.57
C ALA A 289 -9.14 5.78 -13.17
N LEU A 290 -8.60 4.60 -12.83
CA LEU A 290 -9.36 3.37 -12.68
C LEU A 290 -9.59 2.94 -11.24
N ALA A 291 -8.89 3.48 -10.23
CA ALA A 291 -9.09 3.05 -8.84
C ALA A 291 -10.56 3.19 -8.41
N THR A 292 -11.19 4.31 -8.68
CA THR A 292 -12.60 4.56 -8.33
C THR A 292 -13.58 3.65 -9.05
N PRO A 293 -13.56 3.52 -10.40
CA PRO A 293 -14.47 2.61 -11.10
C PRO A 293 -14.24 1.13 -10.74
N VAL A 294 -12.99 0.71 -10.54
CA VAL A 294 -12.68 -0.66 -10.10
C VAL A 294 -13.32 -0.94 -8.75
N VAL A 295 -13.20 -0.04 -7.77
CA VAL A 295 -13.84 -0.22 -6.45
C VAL A 295 -15.36 -0.21 -6.56
N ALA A 296 -15.94 0.65 -7.40
CA ALA A 296 -17.38 0.67 -7.62
C ALA A 296 -17.91 -0.69 -8.12
N LEU A 297 -17.11 -1.40 -8.92
CA LEU A 297 -17.44 -2.74 -9.42
C LEU A 297 -17.17 -3.83 -8.39
N THR A 298 -16.05 -3.74 -7.65
CA THR A 298 -15.55 -4.83 -6.79
C THR A 298 -16.12 -4.79 -5.36
N LYS A 299 -16.58 -3.63 -4.87
CA LYS A 299 -17.13 -3.48 -3.49
C LYS A 299 -18.31 -4.39 -3.13
N ARG A 300 -19.00 -4.97 -4.14
CA ARG A 300 -20.10 -5.93 -3.97
C ARG A 300 -19.63 -7.34 -3.62
N PHE A 301 -18.35 -7.64 -3.83
CA PHE A 301 -17.77 -8.94 -3.53
C PHE A 301 -16.99 -8.89 -2.21
N LYS A 302 -16.86 -10.05 -1.56
CA LYS A 302 -15.98 -10.15 -0.38
C LYS A 302 -14.52 -9.85 -0.78
N PRO A 303 -13.78 -9.12 0.05
CA PRO A 303 -12.40 -8.71 -0.29
C PRO A 303 -11.48 -9.86 -0.71
N ILE A 304 -11.61 -11.05 -0.12
CA ILE A 304 -10.78 -12.22 -0.46
C ILE A 304 -10.95 -12.66 -1.92
N TRP A 305 -12.16 -12.59 -2.48
CA TRP A 305 -12.41 -12.92 -3.88
C TRP A 305 -11.82 -11.88 -4.84
N ASN A 306 -11.84 -10.61 -4.43
CA ASN A 306 -11.18 -9.55 -5.19
C ASN A 306 -9.66 -9.77 -5.21
N VAL A 307 -9.06 -10.10 -4.06
CA VAL A 307 -7.61 -10.36 -3.98
C VAL A 307 -7.24 -11.61 -4.78
N ALA A 308 -8.06 -12.67 -4.75
CA ALA A 308 -7.84 -13.84 -5.60
C ALA A 308 -7.90 -13.48 -7.10
N ALA A 309 -8.87 -12.67 -7.52
CA ALA A 309 -8.97 -12.18 -8.90
C ALA A 309 -7.78 -11.28 -9.30
N ALA A 310 -7.28 -10.46 -8.38
CA ALA A 310 -6.06 -9.66 -8.59
C ALA A 310 -4.85 -10.55 -8.94
N GLY A 311 -4.72 -11.70 -8.29
CA GLY A 311 -3.66 -12.66 -8.58
C GLY A 311 -3.73 -13.24 -10.00
N LEU A 312 -4.92 -13.43 -10.54
CA LEU A 312 -5.08 -13.84 -11.96
C LEU A 312 -4.61 -12.74 -12.91
N LEU A 313 -4.89 -11.47 -12.58
CA LEU A 313 -4.44 -10.32 -13.35
C LEU A 313 -2.91 -10.14 -13.26
N PHE A 314 -2.31 -10.33 -12.08
CA PHE A 314 -0.86 -10.37 -11.94
C PHE A 314 -0.24 -11.51 -12.72
N ALA A 315 -0.78 -12.73 -12.61
CA ALA A 315 -0.28 -13.89 -13.33
C ALA A 315 -0.33 -13.66 -14.84
N ALA A 316 -1.47 -13.22 -15.38
CA ALA A 316 -1.63 -12.94 -16.81
C ALA A 316 -0.71 -11.78 -17.26
N GLY A 317 -0.68 -10.67 -16.52
CA GLY A 317 0.13 -9.51 -16.85
C GLY A 317 1.62 -9.85 -16.89
N PHE A 318 2.17 -10.42 -15.82
CA PHE A 318 3.60 -10.75 -15.78
C PHE A 318 3.99 -11.91 -16.69
N ALA A 319 3.17 -12.97 -16.84
CA ALA A 319 3.44 -14.05 -17.78
C ALA A 319 3.46 -13.55 -19.24
N MET A 320 2.57 -12.61 -19.58
CA MET A 320 2.50 -12.01 -20.91
C MET A 320 3.81 -11.32 -21.33
N ILE A 321 4.57 -10.76 -20.38
CA ILE A 321 5.88 -10.19 -20.70
C ILE A 321 6.78 -11.22 -21.39
N GLY A 322 6.73 -12.49 -20.98
CA GLY A 322 7.55 -13.55 -21.57
C GLY A 322 7.42 -13.69 -23.10
N VAL A 323 6.27 -13.28 -23.65
CA VAL A 323 5.97 -13.35 -25.10
C VAL A 323 5.80 -11.97 -25.77
N ALA A 324 5.87 -10.88 -25.00
CA ALA A 324 5.61 -9.51 -25.45
C ALA A 324 6.82 -8.93 -26.19
N ARG A 325 6.98 -9.22 -27.46
CA ARG A 325 8.09 -8.76 -28.33
C ARG A 325 7.89 -7.35 -28.90
N THR A 326 6.76 -6.71 -28.67
CA THR A 326 6.46 -5.37 -29.16
C THR A 326 6.12 -4.43 -28.02
N PRO A 327 6.43 -3.11 -28.14
CA PRO A 327 6.04 -2.12 -27.13
C PRO A 327 4.55 -2.14 -26.78
N ALA A 328 3.67 -2.36 -27.79
CA ALA A 328 2.22 -2.44 -27.58
C ALA A 328 1.82 -3.60 -26.65
N LEU A 329 2.42 -4.79 -26.82
CA LEU A 329 2.16 -5.93 -25.96
C LEU A 329 2.68 -5.71 -24.52
N VAL A 330 3.82 -5.04 -24.37
CA VAL A 330 4.35 -4.68 -23.04
C VAL A 330 3.45 -3.66 -22.36
N LEU A 331 2.93 -2.65 -23.08
CA LEU A 331 1.94 -1.70 -22.56
C LEU A 331 0.64 -2.42 -22.12
N MET A 332 0.15 -3.38 -22.92
CA MET A 332 -1.03 -4.17 -22.55
C MET A 332 -0.78 -5.04 -21.32
N SER A 333 0.39 -5.68 -21.22
CA SER A 333 0.83 -6.40 -20.01
C SER A 333 0.81 -5.48 -18.80
N THR A 334 1.37 -4.25 -18.95
CA THR A 334 1.38 -3.24 -17.88
C THR A 334 -0.05 -2.88 -17.45
N ALA A 335 -0.96 -2.67 -18.38
CA ALA A 335 -2.36 -2.40 -18.04
C ALA A 335 -3.00 -3.55 -17.25
N LEU A 336 -2.72 -4.81 -17.61
CA LEU A 336 -3.24 -5.99 -16.90
C LEU A 336 -2.74 -6.07 -15.47
N TRP A 337 -1.42 -6.01 -15.23
CA TRP A 337 -0.91 -6.11 -13.86
C TRP A 337 -1.23 -4.86 -13.05
N THR A 338 -1.39 -3.68 -13.66
CA THR A 338 -1.88 -2.47 -12.98
C THR A 338 -3.33 -2.63 -12.50
N LEU A 339 -4.20 -3.27 -13.30
CA LEU A 339 -5.55 -3.60 -12.82
C LEU A 339 -5.49 -4.57 -11.63
N GLY A 340 -4.60 -5.55 -11.67
CA GLY A 340 -4.32 -6.44 -10.53
C GLY A 340 -3.87 -5.67 -9.29
N GLU A 341 -2.94 -4.73 -9.45
CA GLU A 341 -2.48 -3.84 -8.38
C GLU A 341 -3.62 -3.04 -7.74
N ILE A 342 -4.47 -2.40 -8.56
CA ILE A 342 -5.60 -1.60 -8.08
C ILE A 342 -6.56 -2.47 -7.26
N VAL A 343 -6.95 -3.64 -7.79
CA VAL A 343 -7.87 -4.57 -7.11
C VAL A 343 -7.25 -5.07 -5.80
N ASN A 344 -5.97 -5.43 -5.80
CA ASN A 344 -5.26 -5.90 -4.62
C ASN A 344 -5.17 -4.80 -3.56
N ALA A 345 -4.60 -3.64 -3.89
CA ALA A 345 -4.35 -2.54 -2.97
C ALA A 345 -5.64 -2.02 -2.30
N THR A 346 -6.76 -2.04 -3.03
CA THR A 346 -8.06 -1.58 -2.51
C THR A 346 -8.81 -2.64 -1.69
N SER A 347 -8.45 -3.93 -1.80
CA SER A 347 -9.17 -5.04 -1.16
C SER A 347 -8.38 -5.73 -0.05
N GLU A 348 -7.05 -5.84 -0.17
CA GLU A 348 -6.18 -6.49 0.81
C GLU A 348 -6.29 -5.84 2.19
N GLY A 349 -6.14 -4.51 2.26
CA GLY A 349 -6.27 -3.76 3.51
C GLY A 349 -7.65 -3.94 4.15
N ALA A 350 -8.71 -4.00 3.35
CA ALA A 350 -10.06 -4.24 3.84
C ALA A 350 -10.22 -5.66 4.44
N TYR A 351 -9.64 -6.69 3.82
CA TYR A 351 -9.66 -8.05 4.36
C TYR A 351 -8.90 -8.12 5.69
N VAL A 352 -7.68 -7.61 5.73
CA VAL A 352 -6.86 -7.54 6.95
C VAL A 352 -7.61 -6.84 8.07
N ALA A 353 -8.17 -5.67 7.81
CA ALA A 353 -8.90 -4.89 8.79
C ALA A 353 -10.16 -5.60 9.30
N ASN A 354 -10.89 -6.33 8.44
CA ASN A 354 -12.08 -7.11 8.79
C ASN A 354 -11.78 -8.33 9.69
N HIS A 355 -10.54 -8.82 9.72
CA HIS A 355 -10.14 -10.02 10.46
C HIS A 355 -9.21 -9.73 11.64
N THR A 356 -8.86 -8.45 11.85
CA THR A 356 -7.96 -8.04 12.94
C THR A 356 -8.75 -7.76 14.20
N PRO A 357 -8.42 -8.40 15.36
CA PRO A 357 -9.08 -8.14 16.63
C PRO A 357 -8.99 -6.67 17.03
N VAL A 358 -10.11 -6.09 17.49
CA VAL A 358 -10.21 -4.67 17.91
C VAL A 358 -9.15 -4.31 18.96
N SER A 359 -8.87 -5.24 19.89
CA SER A 359 -7.91 -5.06 20.98
C SER A 359 -6.43 -5.07 20.53
N HIS A 360 -6.14 -5.50 19.28
CA HIS A 360 -4.77 -5.72 18.77
C HIS A 360 -4.50 -5.06 17.42
N ARG A 361 -5.33 -4.12 16.98
CA ARG A 361 -5.23 -3.51 15.64
C ARG A 361 -3.84 -2.93 15.36
N GLY A 362 -3.26 -2.16 16.29
CA GLY A 362 -1.93 -1.60 16.10
C GLY A 362 -0.84 -2.66 15.93
N ARG A 363 -0.85 -3.70 16.78
CA ARG A 363 0.12 -4.81 16.72
C ARG A 363 -0.02 -5.67 15.46
N PHE A 364 -1.25 -5.94 15.00
CA PHE A 364 -1.46 -6.65 13.74
C PHE A 364 -1.01 -5.80 12.55
N GLN A 365 -1.32 -4.50 12.54
CA GLN A 365 -0.87 -3.57 11.50
C GLN A 365 0.66 -3.36 11.49
N SER A 366 1.36 -3.75 12.54
CA SER A 366 2.83 -3.76 12.54
C SER A 366 3.43 -5.06 12.02
N ILE A 367 2.83 -6.21 12.31
CA ILE A 367 3.41 -7.53 11.97
C ILE A 367 3.00 -8.03 10.59
N LEU A 368 1.74 -7.89 10.20
CA LEU A 368 1.27 -8.43 8.92
C LEU A 368 1.99 -7.83 7.70
N PRO A 369 2.27 -6.51 7.64
CA PRO A 369 3.07 -5.95 6.55
C PRO A 369 4.53 -6.44 6.54
N ILE A 370 5.10 -6.79 7.69
CA ILE A 370 6.44 -7.39 7.75
C ILE A 370 6.41 -8.77 7.10
N ILE A 371 5.42 -9.61 7.44
CA ILE A 371 5.26 -10.92 6.83
C ILE A 371 5.02 -10.77 5.31
N GLY A 372 4.05 -9.95 4.92
CA GLY A 372 3.71 -9.70 3.50
C GLY A 372 4.88 -9.12 2.70
N GLY A 373 5.70 -8.26 3.32
CA GLY A 373 6.87 -7.64 2.70
C GLY A 373 8.05 -8.59 2.44
N THR A 374 8.09 -9.76 3.08
CA THR A 374 9.19 -10.72 2.88
C THR A 374 9.28 -11.21 1.43
N GLY A 375 8.14 -11.39 0.75
CA GLY A 375 8.12 -11.79 -0.66
C GLY A 375 8.75 -10.72 -1.56
N PHE A 376 8.41 -9.46 -1.35
CA PHE A 376 9.01 -8.34 -2.08
C PHE A 376 10.52 -8.26 -1.82
N ALA A 377 10.95 -8.36 -0.57
CA ALA A 377 12.35 -8.26 -0.18
C ALA A 377 13.21 -9.42 -0.72
N ALA A 378 12.69 -10.66 -0.70
CA ALA A 378 13.41 -11.83 -1.18
C ALA A 378 13.44 -11.95 -2.71
N SER A 379 12.54 -11.27 -3.40
CA SER A 379 12.28 -11.47 -4.83
C SER A 379 13.49 -11.20 -5.71
N SER A 380 14.18 -10.09 -5.50
CA SER A 380 15.34 -9.69 -6.32
C SER A 380 16.51 -10.66 -6.17
N ALA A 381 16.75 -11.19 -4.97
CA ALA A 381 17.80 -12.18 -4.74
C ALA A 381 17.50 -13.53 -5.40
N ILE A 382 16.24 -14.00 -5.32
CA ILE A 382 15.82 -15.28 -5.90
C ILE A 382 15.81 -15.17 -7.42
N VAL A 383 15.19 -14.12 -7.97
CA VAL A 383 15.11 -13.92 -9.43
C VAL A 383 16.46 -13.55 -10.01
N GLY A 384 17.30 -12.80 -9.29
CA GLY A 384 18.67 -12.49 -9.71
C GLY A 384 19.49 -13.75 -9.97
N ARG A 385 19.50 -14.70 -9.02
CA ARG A 385 20.17 -16.01 -9.20
C ARG A 385 19.61 -16.81 -10.38
N LEU A 386 18.29 -16.74 -10.60
CA LEU A 386 17.67 -17.41 -11.74
C LEU A 386 18.14 -16.76 -13.06
N VAL A 387 18.22 -15.44 -13.11
CA VAL A 387 18.68 -14.70 -14.29
C VAL A 387 20.15 -14.96 -14.56
N GLU A 388 21.02 -14.97 -13.53
CA GLU A 388 22.43 -15.32 -13.67
C GLU A 388 22.63 -16.73 -14.21
N GLY A 389 21.84 -17.72 -13.74
CA GLY A 389 22.02 -19.11 -14.15
C GLY A 389 21.30 -19.51 -15.45
N ARG A 390 20.15 -18.89 -15.77
CA ARG A 390 19.25 -19.33 -16.87
C ARG A 390 18.72 -18.20 -17.75
N GLY A 391 19.15 -16.96 -17.51
CA GLY A 391 18.65 -15.78 -18.21
C GLY A 391 17.25 -15.35 -17.79
N LEU A 392 16.70 -14.35 -18.50
CA LEU A 392 15.40 -13.74 -18.18
C LEU A 392 14.19 -14.57 -18.67
N ALA A 393 14.37 -15.47 -19.66
CA ALA A 393 13.24 -16.19 -20.28
C ALA A 393 12.39 -17.00 -19.30
N PRO A 394 12.95 -17.77 -18.32
CA PRO A 394 12.15 -18.57 -17.39
C PRO A 394 11.49 -17.75 -16.29
N VAL A 395 11.87 -16.48 -16.11
CA VAL A 395 11.32 -15.61 -15.06
C VAL A 395 9.80 -15.41 -15.25
N TRP A 396 9.39 -15.06 -16.45
CA TRP A 396 7.99 -14.67 -16.72
C TRP A 396 6.98 -15.80 -16.55
N PRO A 397 7.19 -17.01 -17.12
CA PRO A 397 6.29 -18.12 -16.83
C PRO A 397 6.31 -18.55 -15.37
N MET A 398 7.46 -18.48 -14.69
CA MET A 398 7.54 -18.73 -13.25
C MET A 398 6.65 -17.75 -12.47
N LEU A 399 6.71 -16.45 -12.78
CA LEU A 399 5.87 -15.43 -12.13
C LEU A 399 4.38 -15.68 -12.38
N GLY A 400 4.03 -16.08 -13.60
CA GLY A 400 2.67 -16.51 -13.93
C GLY A 400 2.19 -17.67 -13.07
N LEU A 401 3.02 -18.72 -12.93
CA LEU A 401 2.71 -19.88 -12.09
C LEU A 401 2.60 -19.52 -10.60
N VAL A 402 3.52 -18.71 -10.08
CA VAL A 402 3.47 -18.23 -8.69
C VAL A 402 2.20 -17.41 -8.44
N GLY A 403 1.85 -16.49 -9.34
CA GLY A 403 0.63 -15.71 -9.26
C GLY A 403 -0.63 -16.55 -9.30
N LEU A 404 -0.70 -17.55 -10.20
CA LEU A 404 -1.81 -18.51 -10.29
C LEU A 404 -1.93 -19.39 -9.05
N ALA A 405 -0.82 -19.89 -8.52
CA ALA A 405 -0.82 -20.72 -7.32
C ALA A 405 -1.32 -19.91 -6.10
N ALA A 406 -0.85 -18.67 -5.95
CA ALA A 406 -1.30 -17.79 -4.87
C ALA A 406 -2.80 -17.42 -5.03
N ALA A 407 -3.25 -17.13 -6.25
CA ALA A 407 -4.66 -16.85 -6.55
C ALA A 407 -5.55 -18.07 -6.23
N GLY A 408 -5.13 -19.27 -6.63
CA GLY A 408 -5.80 -20.54 -6.31
C GLY A 408 -5.86 -20.81 -4.81
N GLY A 409 -4.75 -20.57 -4.10
CA GLY A 409 -4.68 -20.67 -2.64
C GLY A 409 -5.64 -19.70 -1.95
N LEU A 410 -5.72 -18.44 -2.39
CA LEU A 410 -6.65 -17.44 -1.85
C LEU A 410 -8.11 -17.78 -2.17
N ALA A 411 -8.40 -18.28 -3.38
CA ALA A 411 -9.74 -18.74 -3.73
C ALA A 411 -10.16 -19.95 -2.87
N PHE A 412 -9.27 -20.91 -2.65
CA PHE A 412 -9.51 -22.03 -1.74
C PHE A 412 -9.73 -21.55 -0.28
N LEU A 413 -8.91 -20.61 0.19
CA LEU A 413 -9.05 -20.02 1.52
C LEU A 413 -10.43 -19.35 1.69
N GLY A 414 -10.87 -18.56 0.70
CA GLY A 414 -12.17 -17.89 0.71
C GLY A 414 -13.35 -18.87 0.66
N TRP A 415 -13.21 -19.98 -0.08
CA TRP A 415 -14.18 -21.07 -0.10
C TRP A 415 -14.25 -21.75 1.26
N ALA A 416 -13.11 -22.15 1.84
CA ALA A 416 -13.05 -22.81 3.15
C ALA A 416 -13.60 -21.93 4.28
N GLU A 417 -13.26 -20.62 4.28
CA GLU A 417 -13.83 -19.63 5.22
C GLU A 417 -15.35 -19.53 5.08
N SER A 418 -15.87 -19.57 3.85
CA SER A 418 -17.31 -19.52 3.59
C SER A 418 -18.06 -20.76 4.07
N LEU A 419 -17.43 -21.94 4.01
CA LEU A 419 -17.97 -23.19 4.57
C LEU A 419 -17.98 -23.14 6.10
N ALA A 420 -16.87 -22.74 6.71
CA ALA A 420 -16.78 -22.63 8.17
C ALA A 420 -17.82 -21.66 8.76
N ALA A 421 -18.15 -20.60 8.01
CA ALA A 421 -19.18 -19.64 8.41
C ALA A 421 -20.63 -20.17 8.30
N ARG A 422 -20.88 -21.22 7.50
CA ARG A 422 -22.21 -21.87 7.38
C ARG A 422 -22.49 -22.87 8.50
N HIS A 423 -21.45 -23.35 9.16
CA HIS A 423 -21.54 -24.35 10.23
C HIS A 423 -21.46 -23.72 11.64
N ARG A 424 -21.37 -22.40 11.73
CA ARG A 424 -21.51 -21.61 12.97
C ARG A 424 -22.87 -20.93 12.99
#